data_616fa9dbf822bacb8e33f9305bd719fc
#
_entry.id   616fa9dbf822bacb8e33f9305bd719fc
#
_cell.length_a   1.000
_cell.length_b   1.000
_cell.length_c   1.000
_cell.angle_alpha   90.00
_cell.angle_beta   90.00
_cell.angle_gamma   90.00
#
_symmetry.space_group_name_H-M   'P 1'
#
loop_
_entity.id
_entity.type
_entity.pdbx_description
1 polymer ?
#
loop_
_entity_poly.entity_id
_entity_poly.type
_entity_poly.pdbx_seq_one_letter_code
_entity_poly.pdbx_strand_id
1 'polypeptide(L)'
;MKTFVSRPFRLWLIVVQVILTMGLYSCGSRPSTDKNTKQDDSLTVSAEETDDSPEIQQVNAIMVSPENPRPGQVFRVLVTGSKSIRKAKITVNSPSGEIETAKSRGGEVLPFWRIDEFVAGTEGNYKVTFQTKTTTESLEFTVTGKPMISASQSVWKTKQGWNAKTEALYSAWVNALFHGADERSSWGALNEITQNQELNFLYNHHSLGEDDASGKIKVLMEPDCADNPYFLRAYFAWKLGLPFGYHEADRGGLGRAPKTGRWITNEVILSKSNPIQKFNTFARMVMNGVHSGTARTSLNNENSDYYPVALSREAIRPGIVYADPYGHTLILVGQVPQTDDNTGVLLSVDAQPDGTVGIKRFWKGNFLFNTNEAEVIGEPGFKAFRPIVVTEGKLRLLKAEEITAESGLLPFSLQQKGMESNVFYHTMEQIINPEPLDPEMAMLDLIKALHEQLVVRVTSVENGEKYMNAHPGTVIPMPGRAAGVFQTGGVWEDFSTPNRDLRLLIAMDAVLDFPAKVMRSPDDYKIPMLQSPEKVKENLQELLNKKLTELSITYTRSNGTEQILTISEILKRRDAFEMAYNPNDGAEIRWGAPENSEERSTCKRRVPASQLEKMKSVRVWFQKRLHPPT
;
A
#
# COMPACT_ATOMS: atom_id res chain seq x y z
N MET A 1 7.51 -25.76 -15.43
CA MET A 1 7.74 -25.90 -16.88
C MET A 1 6.54 -25.29 -17.59
N LYS A 2 6.58 -24.00 -17.90
CA LYS A 2 5.54 -23.30 -18.70
C LYS A 2 6.23 -22.72 -19.93
N THR A 3 5.86 -23.23 -21.07
CA THR A 3 6.33 -22.83 -22.39
C THR A 3 5.75 -21.47 -22.78
N PHE A 4 6.59 -20.49 -22.99
CA PHE A 4 6.25 -19.20 -23.61
C PHE A 4 6.16 -19.38 -25.12
N VAL A 5 5.01 -19.04 -25.71
CA VAL A 5 4.83 -18.87 -27.15
C VAL A 5 5.01 -17.39 -27.48
N SER A 6 6.07 -17.10 -28.22
CA SER A 6 6.36 -15.77 -28.77
C SER A 6 5.47 -15.48 -29.98
N ARG A 7 4.83 -14.31 -30.03
CA ARG A 7 4.16 -13.78 -31.23
C ARG A 7 5.05 -12.71 -31.89
N PRO A 8 5.14 -12.67 -33.24
CA PRO A 8 5.99 -11.73 -33.94
C PRO A 8 5.35 -10.34 -34.09
N PHE A 9 6.16 -9.31 -33.89
CA PHE A 9 5.89 -7.91 -34.19
C PHE A 9 5.77 -7.65 -35.68
N ARG A 10 4.70 -7.01 -36.12
CA ARG A 10 4.60 -6.37 -37.46
C ARG A 10 4.94 -4.89 -37.32
N LEU A 11 6.01 -4.49 -37.99
CA LEU A 11 6.44 -3.11 -38.21
C LEU A 11 5.47 -2.41 -39.18
N TRP A 12 4.93 -1.26 -38.81
CA TRP A 12 4.33 -0.28 -39.73
C TRP A 12 5.14 1.02 -39.65
N LEU A 13 5.78 1.33 -40.77
CA LEU A 13 6.39 2.63 -41.03
C LEU A 13 5.30 3.62 -41.41
N ILE A 14 5.19 4.74 -40.70
CA ILE A 14 4.46 5.93 -41.15
C ILE A 14 5.44 7.10 -41.15
N VAL A 15 5.69 7.62 -42.33
CA VAL A 15 6.43 8.85 -42.64
C VAL A 15 5.48 10.02 -42.37
N VAL A 16 5.87 10.98 -41.51
CA VAL A 16 5.17 12.26 -41.36
C VAL A 16 6.14 13.39 -41.67
N GLN A 17 5.76 14.18 -42.67
CA GLN A 17 6.41 15.40 -43.11
C GLN A 17 6.25 16.53 -42.06
N VAL A 18 7.38 17.21 -41.82
CA VAL A 18 7.47 18.42 -41.01
C VAL A 18 7.16 19.62 -41.90
N ILE A 19 6.22 20.46 -41.47
CA ILE A 19 6.05 21.82 -41.99
C ILE A 19 6.45 22.80 -40.89
N LEU A 20 7.51 23.56 -41.15
CA LEU A 20 7.97 24.69 -40.36
C LEU A 20 7.11 25.92 -40.72
N THR A 21 6.64 26.64 -39.71
CA THR A 21 6.28 28.07 -39.85
C THR A 21 6.89 28.85 -38.71
N MET A 22 7.82 29.73 -39.07
CA MET A 22 8.40 30.75 -38.21
C MET A 22 7.39 31.91 -38.06
N GLY A 23 7.27 32.44 -36.84
CA GLY A 23 6.62 33.72 -36.54
C GLY A 23 7.42 34.49 -35.49
N LEU A 24 8.12 35.52 -35.95
CA LEU A 24 8.84 36.53 -35.18
C LEU A 24 7.87 37.61 -34.65
N TYR A 25 8.05 38.03 -33.38
CA TYR A 25 7.82 39.43 -32.90
C TYR A 25 8.47 39.49 -31.49
N SER A 26 9.48 40.23 -31.35
CA SER A 26 9.80 41.68 -31.18
C SER A 26 9.79 42.16 -29.72
N CYS A 27 10.93 42.74 -29.36
CA CYS A 27 11.37 43.35 -28.12
C CYS A 27 10.46 44.47 -27.58
N GLY A 28 10.45 44.64 -26.25
CA GLY A 28 10.05 45.86 -25.56
C GLY A 28 10.77 46.00 -24.23
N SER A 29 11.49 47.07 -24.08
CA SER A 29 12.51 47.48 -23.12
C SER A 29 12.02 47.77 -21.69
N ARG A 30 12.95 47.60 -20.74
CA ARG A 30 12.93 48.08 -19.34
C ARG A 30 12.91 49.62 -19.24
N PRO A 31 12.50 50.16 -18.06
CA PRO A 31 13.56 50.78 -17.26
C PRO A 31 13.55 50.45 -15.76
N SER A 32 14.72 50.56 -15.21
CA SER A 32 15.13 50.45 -13.82
C SER A 32 14.73 51.67 -12.98
N THR A 33 14.39 51.47 -11.69
CA THR A 33 14.76 52.45 -10.64
C THR A 33 14.95 51.72 -9.29
N ASP A 34 16.12 51.90 -8.75
CA ASP A 34 16.51 51.67 -7.35
C ASP A 34 15.60 52.43 -6.37
N LYS A 35 15.33 51.83 -5.21
CA LYS A 35 15.47 52.47 -3.90
C LYS A 35 15.42 51.47 -2.75
N ASN A 36 16.51 51.43 -1.99
CA ASN A 36 16.64 50.88 -0.63
C ASN A 36 15.52 51.37 0.31
N THR A 37 14.95 50.45 1.08
CA THR A 37 14.59 50.72 2.49
C THR A 37 14.57 49.38 3.23
N LYS A 38 15.42 49.31 4.24
CA LYS A 38 15.37 48.30 5.30
C LYS A 38 14.09 48.50 6.09
N GLN A 39 13.30 47.44 6.26
CA GLN A 39 12.36 47.36 7.35
C GLN A 39 12.35 45.94 7.86
N ASP A 40 12.78 45.82 9.11
CA ASP A 40 12.66 44.69 9.99
C ASP A 40 11.18 44.49 10.29
N ASP A 41 10.63 43.34 9.89
CA ASP A 41 9.32 42.91 10.40
C ASP A 41 9.41 41.41 10.68
N SER A 42 9.61 41.12 11.95
CA SER A 42 9.35 39.83 12.55
C SER A 42 7.84 39.54 12.47
N LEU A 43 7.39 38.88 11.41
CA LEU A 43 6.05 38.30 11.31
C LEU A 43 6.05 36.93 11.98
N THR A 44 5.75 36.90 13.28
CA THR A 44 5.17 35.75 13.94
C THR A 44 3.80 35.53 13.31
N VAL A 45 3.72 34.67 12.32
CA VAL A 45 2.45 34.11 11.84
C VAL A 45 2.10 32.97 12.78
N SER A 46 1.24 33.27 13.77
CA SER A 46 0.45 32.26 14.43
C SER A 46 -0.59 31.77 13.41
N ALA A 47 -0.28 30.70 12.73
CA ALA A 47 -1.28 29.97 11.96
C ALA A 47 -2.13 29.18 12.97
N GLU A 48 -3.23 29.77 13.44
CA GLU A 48 -4.41 28.99 13.79
C GLU A 48 -4.96 28.48 12.45
N GLU A 49 -4.44 27.37 11.96
CA GLU A 49 -5.11 26.57 10.95
C GLU A 49 -6.33 25.95 11.63
N THR A 50 -7.47 26.61 11.48
CA THR A 50 -8.76 25.94 11.65
C THR A 50 -8.78 24.81 10.63
N ASP A 51 -8.76 23.58 11.09
CA ASP A 51 -9.03 22.39 10.28
C ASP A 51 -10.48 22.47 9.81
N ASP A 52 -10.70 23.14 8.67
CA ASP A 52 -11.99 23.29 7.99
C ASP A 52 -12.37 22.03 7.19
N SER A 53 -11.67 20.89 7.40
CA SER A 53 -12.09 19.65 6.79
C SER A 53 -13.44 19.23 7.40
N PRO A 54 -14.46 19.00 6.55
CA PRO A 54 -15.78 18.61 7.06
C PRO A 54 -15.64 17.28 7.82
N GLU A 55 -16.11 17.26 9.07
CA GLU A 55 -16.09 16.08 9.93
C GLU A 55 -16.81 14.92 9.22
N ILE A 56 -16.08 13.88 8.86
CA ILE A 56 -16.65 12.73 8.15
C ILE A 56 -17.50 11.95 9.15
N GLN A 57 -18.79 12.00 8.97
CA GLN A 57 -19.75 11.29 9.81
C GLN A 57 -19.48 9.78 9.73
N GLN A 58 -19.15 9.16 10.87
CA GLN A 58 -18.95 7.72 10.94
C GLN A 58 -20.27 6.98 10.73
N VAL A 59 -20.34 6.20 9.66
CA VAL A 59 -21.55 5.51 9.22
C VAL A 59 -21.69 4.17 9.93
N ASN A 60 -22.80 3.97 10.61
CA ASN A 60 -23.16 2.67 11.19
C ASN A 60 -23.58 1.70 10.10
N ALA A 61 -23.01 0.50 10.10
CA ALA A 61 -23.33 -0.54 9.14
C ALA A 61 -23.24 -1.93 9.77
N ILE A 62 -24.00 -2.86 9.18
CA ILE A 62 -24.12 -4.25 9.64
C ILE A 62 -24.05 -5.19 8.46
N MET A 63 -23.41 -6.35 8.65
CA MET A 63 -23.27 -7.41 7.65
C MET A 63 -23.28 -8.78 8.32
N VAL A 64 -23.86 -9.78 7.65
CA VAL A 64 -23.90 -11.18 8.09
C VAL A 64 -23.16 -12.07 7.10
N SER A 65 -22.41 -13.05 7.58
CA SER A 65 -21.70 -14.05 6.76
C SER A 65 -21.73 -15.43 7.44
N PRO A 66 -22.07 -16.51 6.71
CA PRO A 66 -22.50 -16.57 5.30
C PRO A 66 -23.81 -15.80 5.03
N GLU A 67 -24.06 -15.48 3.74
CA GLU A 67 -25.29 -14.77 3.33
C GLU A 67 -26.56 -15.55 3.71
N ASN A 68 -26.54 -16.87 3.56
CA ASN A 68 -27.63 -17.79 3.90
C ASN A 68 -27.05 -18.98 4.70
N PRO A 69 -26.92 -18.84 6.04
CA PRO A 69 -26.41 -19.92 6.88
C PRO A 69 -27.32 -21.14 6.86
N ARG A 70 -26.76 -22.32 7.12
CA ARG A 70 -27.54 -23.56 7.29
C ARG A 70 -27.82 -23.80 8.78
N PRO A 71 -28.89 -24.54 9.11
CA PRO A 71 -29.08 -25.02 10.47
C PRO A 71 -27.84 -25.74 11.00
N GLY A 72 -27.41 -25.40 12.22
CA GLY A 72 -26.19 -25.89 12.86
C GLY A 72 -24.89 -25.23 12.41
N GLN A 73 -24.93 -24.36 11.38
CA GLN A 73 -23.74 -23.64 10.90
C GLN A 73 -23.46 -22.39 11.76
N VAL A 74 -22.17 -22.13 12.02
CA VAL A 74 -21.73 -20.85 12.57
C VAL A 74 -21.93 -19.75 11.53
N PHE A 75 -22.53 -18.65 11.93
CA PHE A 75 -22.56 -17.41 11.16
C PHE A 75 -22.01 -16.26 11.99
N ARG A 76 -21.53 -15.26 11.31
CA ARG A 76 -20.85 -14.11 11.91
C ARG A 76 -21.60 -12.83 11.56
N VAL A 77 -21.65 -11.92 12.52
CA VAL A 77 -22.21 -10.57 12.38
C VAL A 77 -21.07 -9.58 12.53
N LEU A 78 -20.80 -8.78 11.50
CA LEU A 78 -19.89 -7.66 11.57
C LEU A 78 -20.70 -6.37 11.67
N VAL A 79 -20.39 -5.56 12.69
CA VAL A 79 -20.89 -4.19 12.83
C VAL A 79 -19.73 -3.20 12.82
N THR A 80 -19.94 -2.04 12.23
CA THR A 80 -18.96 -0.95 12.21
C THR A 80 -19.68 0.39 12.42
N GLY A 81 -18.95 1.39 12.89
CA GLY A 81 -19.48 2.73 13.17
C GLY A 81 -18.55 3.55 14.07
N SER A 82 -19.11 4.38 14.94
CA SER A 82 -18.35 5.17 15.91
C SER A 82 -17.72 4.30 17.01
N LYS A 83 -16.87 4.88 17.86
CA LYS A 83 -16.22 4.19 19.00
C LYS A 83 -17.23 3.48 19.92
N SER A 84 -18.48 3.91 19.94
CA SER A 84 -19.56 3.28 20.72
C SER A 84 -19.90 1.84 20.29
N ILE A 85 -19.54 1.44 19.05
CA ILE A 85 -19.73 0.08 18.52
C ILE A 85 -19.09 -1.00 19.41
N ARG A 86 -17.98 -0.69 20.06
CA ARG A 86 -17.28 -1.62 20.97
C ARG A 86 -18.15 -2.09 22.14
N LYS A 87 -19.10 -1.25 22.56
CA LYS A 87 -20.04 -1.50 23.66
C LYS A 87 -21.48 -1.68 23.17
N ALA A 88 -21.70 -1.80 21.86
CA ALA A 88 -23.04 -1.99 21.30
C ALA A 88 -23.63 -3.33 21.76
N LYS A 89 -24.93 -3.34 22.04
CA LYS A 89 -25.67 -4.59 22.24
C LYS A 89 -26.02 -5.16 20.85
N ILE A 90 -25.52 -6.34 20.55
CA ILE A 90 -25.87 -7.09 19.34
C ILE A 90 -26.80 -8.23 19.76
N THR A 91 -27.99 -8.26 19.18
CA THR A 91 -29.00 -9.32 19.42
C THR A 91 -29.37 -9.98 18.12
N VAL A 92 -29.48 -11.30 18.15
CA VAL A 92 -29.99 -12.10 17.03
C VAL A 92 -31.25 -12.82 17.44
N ASN A 93 -32.36 -12.48 16.79
CA ASN A 93 -33.64 -13.15 16.98
C ASN A 93 -33.88 -14.17 15.86
N SER A 94 -34.08 -15.42 16.25
CA SER A 94 -34.49 -16.52 15.39
C SER A 94 -36.01 -16.77 15.49
N PRO A 95 -36.60 -17.63 14.66
CA PRO A 95 -37.98 -18.06 14.84
C PRO A 95 -38.30 -18.69 16.21
N SER A 96 -37.26 -19.23 16.88
CA SER A 96 -37.37 -19.86 18.22
C SER A 96 -36.98 -18.95 19.39
N GLY A 97 -36.61 -17.71 19.13
CA GLY A 97 -36.20 -16.71 20.15
C GLY A 97 -34.80 -16.15 19.94
N GLU A 98 -34.33 -15.42 20.93
CA GLU A 98 -32.98 -14.80 20.92
C GLU A 98 -31.88 -15.88 21.01
N ILE A 99 -30.80 -15.69 20.27
CA ILE A 99 -29.62 -16.57 20.23
C ILE A 99 -28.46 -15.91 20.97
N GLU A 100 -27.76 -16.69 21.79
CA GLU A 100 -26.59 -16.23 22.49
C GLU A 100 -25.35 -16.11 21.59
N THR A 101 -24.49 -15.13 21.89
CA THR A 101 -23.21 -14.93 21.21
C THR A 101 -22.23 -16.01 21.67
N ALA A 102 -21.64 -16.74 20.71
CA ALA A 102 -20.65 -17.77 20.99
C ALA A 102 -19.22 -17.22 21.17
N LYS A 103 -18.84 -16.22 20.35
CA LYS A 103 -17.51 -15.58 20.36
C LYS A 103 -17.62 -14.13 19.91
N SER A 104 -16.76 -13.26 20.45
CA SER A 104 -16.70 -11.85 20.07
C SER A 104 -15.27 -11.38 19.93
N ARG A 105 -14.98 -10.57 18.89
CA ARG A 105 -13.73 -9.85 18.71
C ARG A 105 -13.98 -8.50 18.08
N GLY A 106 -13.03 -7.54 18.20
CA GLY A 106 -13.22 -6.21 17.64
C GLY A 106 -11.94 -5.43 17.46
N GLY A 107 -12.00 -4.39 16.63
CA GLY A 107 -10.92 -3.43 16.40
C GLY A 107 -10.99 -2.30 17.44
N GLU A 108 -9.83 -1.84 17.89
CA GLU A 108 -9.69 -0.81 18.94
C GLU A 108 -9.51 0.61 18.39
N VAL A 109 -9.22 0.73 17.10
CA VAL A 109 -8.99 1.98 16.37
C VAL A 109 -9.91 2.09 15.17
N LEU A 110 -9.90 3.22 14.48
CA LEU A 110 -10.63 3.42 13.23
C LEU A 110 -10.17 2.46 12.12
N PRO A 111 -11.11 1.83 11.40
CA PRO A 111 -12.55 1.82 11.65
C PRO A 111 -12.88 0.98 12.87
N PHE A 112 -13.71 1.50 13.77
CA PHE A 112 -14.18 0.67 14.89
C PHE A 112 -15.12 -0.39 14.35
N TRP A 113 -14.87 -1.64 14.71
CA TRP A 113 -15.70 -2.77 14.30
C TRP A 113 -15.78 -3.81 15.41
N ARG A 114 -16.81 -4.65 15.33
CA ARG A 114 -16.99 -5.82 16.17
C ARG A 114 -17.56 -6.96 15.33
N ILE A 115 -17.06 -8.16 15.55
CA ILE A 115 -17.55 -9.40 14.96
C ILE A 115 -18.00 -10.32 16.09
N ASP A 116 -19.27 -10.69 16.05
CA ASP A 116 -19.85 -11.69 16.95
C ASP A 116 -20.21 -12.93 16.14
N GLU A 117 -19.99 -14.11 16.74
CA GLU A 117 -20.30 -15.41 16.16
C GLU A 117 -21.51 -16.03 16.85
N PHE A 118 -22.39 -16.65 16.06
CA PHE A 118 -23.62 -17.29 16.48
C PHE A 118 -23.74 -18.64 15.79
N VAL A 119 -24.55 -19.56 16.38
CA VAL A 119 -24.91 -20.83 15.75
C VAL A 119 -26.34 -20.75 15.26
N ALA A 120 -26.56 -20.99 13.97
CA ALA A 120 -27.89 -21.01 13.38
C ALA A 120 -28.69 -22.22 13.92
N GLY A 121 -29.90 -21.96 14.43
CA GLY A 121 -30.82 -23.00 14.88
C GLY A 121 -31.65 -23.58 13.74
N THR A 122 -32.97 -23.38 13.79
CA THR A 122 -33.92 -23.85 12.79
C THR A 122 -33.96 -22.98 11.53
N GLU A 123 -34.41 -23.52 10.42
CA GLU A 123 -34.70 -22.74 9.20
C GLU A 123 -35.71 -21.64 9.45
N GLY A 124 -35.57 -20.51 8.76
CA GLY A 124 -36.49 -19.39 8.81
C GLY A 124 -35.80 -18.03 8.74
N ASN A 125 -36.59 -16.99 8.97
CA ASN A 125 -36.09 -15.60 8.94
C ASN A 125 -35.51 -15.21 10.29
N TYR A 126 -34.31 -14.63 10.26
CA TYR A 126 -33.57 -14.15 11.41
C TYR A 126 -33.44 -12.63 11.31
N LYS A 127 -33.40 -11.97 12.46
CA LYS A 127 -33.18 -10.54 12.55
C LYS A 127 -32.02 -10.25 13.49
N VAL A 128 -30.98 -9.63 12.95
CA VAL A 128 -29.91 -9.04 13.75
C VAL A 128 -30.26 -7.59 14.04
N THR A 129 -30.07 -7.17 15.27
CA THR A 129 -30.18 -5.76 15.67
C THR A 129 -28.94 -5.41 16.46
N PHE A 130 -28.26 -4.31 16.12
CA PHE A 130 -27.30 -3.72 17.02
C PHE A 130 -27.77 -2.35 17.51
N GLN A 131 -27.51 -2.08 18.76
CA GLN A 131 -27.94 -0.87 19.42
C GLN A 131 -26.76 -0.22 20.14
N THR A 132 -26.54 1.06 19.86
CA THR A 132 -25.69 1.96 20.64
C THR A 132 -26.58 2.87 21.51
N LYS A 133 -25.98 3.82 22.23
CA LYS A 133 -26.76 4.82 22.98
C LYS A 133 -27.61 5.73 22.09
N THR A 134 -27.20 5.94 20.86
CA THR A 134 -27.79 6.95 19.96
C THR A 134 -28.43 6.36 18.71
N THR A 135 -28.11 5.13 18.34
CA THR A 135 -28.55 4.54 17.07
C THR A 135 -28.96 3.08 17.24
N THR A 136 -29.89 2.65 16.40
CA THR A 136 -30.28 1.26 16.25
C THR A 136 -30.31 0.92 14.77
N GLU A 137 -29.61 -0.15 14.38
CA GLU A 137 -29.62 -0.69 13.02
C GLU A 137 -30.06 -2.14 13.06
N SER A 138 -30.71 -2.62 11.99
CA SER A 138 -31.11 -4.01 11.89
C SER A 138 -30.93 -4.56 10.48
N LEU A 139 -30.72 -5.87 10.40
CA LEU A 139 -30.60 -6.62 9.14
C LEU A 139 -31.38 -7.94 9.28
N GLU A 140 -32.18 -8.27 8.27
CA GLU A 140 -32.87 -9.54 8.18
C GLU A 140 -32.15 -10.45 7.18
N PHE A 141 -32.06 -11.74 7.52
CA PHE A 141 -31.47 -12.77 6.67
C PHE A 141 -32.19 -14.11 6.88
N THR A 142 -31.97 -15.07 5.97
CA THR A 142 -32.65 -16.35 6.03
C THR A 142 -31.67 -17.48 6.33
N VAL A 143 -31.99 -18.30 7.32
CA VAL A 143 -31.32 -19.58 7.55
C VAL A 143 -32.04 -20.63 6.72
N THR A 144 -31.32 -21.31 5.83
CA THR A 144 -31.88 -22.30 4.91
C THR A 144 -30.93 -23.48 4.64
N GLY A 145 -31.49 -24.68 4.49
CA GLY A 145 -30.71 -25.88 4.17
C GLY A 145 -30.14 -25.90 2.74
N LYS A 146 -30.58 -24.99 1.88
CA LYS A 146 -30.22 -24.97 0.44
C LYS A 146 -29.39 -23.72 0.12
N PRO A 147 -28.21 -23.83 -0.53
CA PRO A 147 -27.50 -22.68 -1.04
C PRO A 147 -28.37 -21.94 -2.07
N MET A 148 -28.53 -20.63 -1.89
CA MET A 148 -29.22 -19.81 -2.90
C MET A 148 -28.18 -19.24 -3.87
N ILE A 149 -27.92 -19.93 -4.98
CA ILE A 149 -27.06 -19.48 -6.05
C ILE A 149 -27.91 -18.84 -7.13
N SER A 150 -27.74 -17.53 -7.31
CA SER A 150 -28.34 -16.85 -8.46
C SER A 150 -27.54 -17.20 -9.71
N ALA A 151 -28.16 -17.93 -10.64
CA ALA A 151 -27.56 -18.14 -11.96
C ALA A 151 -27.42 -16.77 -12.65
N SER A 152 -26.24 -16.42 -13.06
CA SER A 152 -25.92 -15.19 -13.80
C SER A 152 -25.11 -15.53 -15.04
N GLN A 153 -25.37 -14.86 -16.17
CA GLN A 153 -24.48 -14.93 -17.33
C GLN A 153 -23.21 -14.11 -17.12
N SER A 154 -23.31 -13.00 -16.39
CA SER A 154 -22.17 -12.20 -15.96
C SER A 154 -21.31 -12.92 -14.91
N VAL A 155 -20.20 -12.33 -14.52
CA VAL A 155 -19.32 -12.89 -13.46
C VAL A 155 -20.13 -13.07 -12.19
N TRP A 156 -20.81 -12.00 -11.74
CA TRP A 156 -21.85 -12.05 -10.70
C TRP A 156 -22.92 -10.99 -10.96
N LYS A 157 -24.08 -11.18 -10.38
CA LYS A 157 -25.19 -10.22 -10.46
C LYS A 157 -24.97 -9.09 -9.45
N THR A 158 -25.01 -7.84 -9.92
CA THR A 158 -25.04 -6.67 -9.07
C THR A 158 -26.37 -6.56 -8.34
N LYS A 159 -26.34 -6.49 -7.01
CA LYS A 159 -27.52 -6.35 -6.14
C LYS A 159 -27.77 -4.89 -5.73
N GLN A 160 -26.70 -4.14 -5.52
CA GLN A 160 -26.73 -2.72 -5.10
C GLN A 160 -25.45 -2.01 -5.53
N GLY A 161 -25.43 -0.66 -5.51
CA GLY A 161 -24.24 0.14 -5.74
C GLY A 161 -23.42 0.34 -4.46
N TRP A 162 -22.22 0.87 -4.61
CA TRP A 162 -21.40 1.33 -3.49
C TRP A 162 -22.03 2.56 -2.85
N ASN A 163 -21.99 2.62 -1.53
CA ASN A 163 -22.48 3.72 -0.70
C ASN A 163 -21.66 3.80 0.61
N ALA A 164 -21.95 4.77 1.44
CA ALA A 164 -21.27 4.99 2.70
C ALA A 164 -21.21 3.75 3.62
N LYS A 165 -22.32 2.99 3.72
CA LYS A 165 -22.37 1.76 4.55
C LYS A 165 -21.46 0.66 3.99
N THR A 166 -21.47 0.44 2.67
CA THR A 166 -20.63 -0.59 2.04
C THR A 166 -19.15 -0.21 2.05
N GLU A 167 -18.81 1.08 1.95
CA GLU A 167 -17.43 1.56 2.12
C GLU A 167 -16.94 1.39 3.57
N ALA A 168 -17.78 1.68 4.55
CA ALA A 168 -17.45 1.45 5.96
C ALA A 168 -17.24 -0.05 6.26
N LEU A 169 -18.09 -0.93 5.72
CA LEU A 169 -17.94 -2.38 5.86
C LEU A 169 -16.69 -2.91 5.15
N TYR A 170 -16.34 -2.36 3.97
CA TYR A 170 -15.10 -2.71 3.29
C TYR A 170 -13.87 -2.37 4.13
N SER A 171 -13.82 -1.15 4.67
CA SER A 171 -12.73 -0.70 5.53
C SER A 171 -12.61 -1.59 6.80
N ALA A 172 -13.74 -1.90 7.45
CA ALA A 172 -13.78 -2.76 8.62
C ALA A 172 -13.35 -4.20 8.30
N TRP A 173 -13.78 -4.74 7.15
CA TRP A 173 -13.37 -6.07 6.71
C TRP A 173 -11.87 -6.14 6.40
N VAL A 174 -11.30 -5.16 5.71
CA VAL A 174 -9.86 -5.10 5.45
C VAL A 174 -9.08 -5.07 6.76
N ASN A 175 -9.50 -4.24 7.74
CA ASN A 175 -8.85 -4.21 9.04
C ASN A 175 -8.95 -5.55 9.79
N ALA A 176 -10.14 -6.16 9.80
CA ALA A 176 -10.35 -7.46 10.44
C ALA A 176 -9.57 -8.60 9.77
N LEU A 177 -9.41 -8.54 8.43
CA LEU A 177 -8.67 -9.53 7.63
C LEU A 177 -7.17 -9.55 7.98
N PHE A 178 -6.59 -8.38 8.27
CA PHE A 178 -5.19 -8.21 8.64
C PHE A 178 -4.99 -7.94 10.14
N HIS A 179 -5.96 -8.33 10.98
CA HIS A 179 -5.85 -8.16 12.42
C HIS A 179 -4.63 -8.92 12.98
N GLY A 180 -3.85 -8.26 13.84
CA GLY A 180 -2.56 -8.78 14.34
C GLY A 180 -1.39 -8.61 13.35
N ALA A 181 -1.54 -7.77 12.32
CA ALA A 181 -0.49 -7.46 11.35
C ALA A 181 0.74 -6.77 12.00
N ASP A 182 0.57 -6.10 13.12
CA ASP A 182 1.65 -5.51 13.92
C ASP A 182 2.59 -6.54 14.57
N GLU A 183 2.08 -7.76 14.77
CA GLU A 183 2.82 -8.89 15.34
C GLU A 183 3.50 -9.78 14.27
N ARG A 184 3.18 -9.56 12.99
CA ARG A 184 3.71 -10.34 11.86
C ARG A 184 4.45 -9.45 10.87
N SER A 185 5.48 -10.01 10.25
CA SER A 185 6.22 -9.32 9.17
C SER A 185 5.69 -9.66 7.77
N SER A 186 5.17 -10.88 7.55
CA SER A 186 4.71 -11.34 6.23
C SER A 186 3.91 -12.65 6.29
N TRP A 187 3.27 -12.94 5.14
CA TRP A 187 2.65 -14.23 4.81
C TRP A 187 3.26 -14.75 3.51
N GLY A 188 3.31 -16.07 3.36
CA GLY A 188 3.82 -16.71 2.14
C GLY A 188 2.95 -16.47 0.91
N ALA A 189 1.64 -16.26 1.12
CA ALA A 189 0.70 -15.90 0.06
C ALA A 189 -0.55 -15.21 0.66
N LEU A 190 -1.26 -14.41 -0.15
CA LEU A 190 -2.53 -13.79 0.25
C LEU A 190 -3.60 -14.84 0.61
N ASN A 191 -3.51 -16.04 0.02
CA ASN A 191 -4.40 -17.14 0.32
C ASN A 191 -4.33 -17.62 1.77
N GLU A 192 -3.19 -17.48 2.45
CA GLU A 192 -3.06 -17.81 3.88
C GLU A 192 -3.98 -16.93 4.75
N ILE A 193 -4.31 -15.74 4.27
CA ILE A 193 -5.18 -14.77 4.94
C ILE A 193 -6.63 -14.98 4.52
N THR A 194 -6.91 -15.03 3.21
CA THR A 194 -8.29 -15.12 2.70
C THR A 194 -8.93 -16.48 2.95
N GLN A 195 -8.15 -17.55 3.03
CA GLN A 195 -8.58 -18.91 3.36
C GLN A 195 -8.53 -19.21 4.87
N ASN A 196 -8.19 -18.22 5.70
CA ASN A 196 -8.22 -18.36 7.15
C ASN A 196 -9.59 -17.95 7.70
N GLN A 197 -10.31 -18.90 8.27
CA GLN A 197 -11.65 -18.70 8.82
C GLN A 197 -11.68 -17.70 9.99
N GLU A 198 -10.61 -17.64 10.80
CA GLU A 198 -10.52 -16.74 11.96
C GLU A 198 -10.29 -15.29 11.52
N LEU A 199 -9.54 -15.06 10.43
CA LEU A 199 -9.21 -13.73 9.93
C LEU A 199 -10.29 -13.23 8.96
N ASN A 200 -10.68 -14.05 8.00
CA ASN A 200 -11.58 -13.64 6.93
C ASN A 200 -13.06 -13.76 7.35
N PHE A 201 -13.67 -12.65 7.72
CA PHE A 201 -15.12 -12.59 8.01
C PHE A 201 -15.98 -13.15 6.85
N LEU A 202 -15.55 -12.96 5.58
CA LEU A 202 -16.25 -13.39 4.38
C LEU A 202 -15.89 -14.83 3.95
N TYR A 203 -15.17 -15.57 4.79
CA TYR A 203 -14.84 -16.97 4.52
C TYR A 203 -16.10 -17.79 4.22
N ASN A 204 -16.14 -18.41 3.03
CA ASN A 204 -17.27 -19.20 2.55
C ASN A 204 -18.64 -18.47 2.61
N HIS A 205 -18.65 -17.16 2.33
CA HIS A 205 -19.86 -16.32 2.40
C HIS A 205 -21.00 -16.85 1.52
N HIS A 206 -20.69 -17.43 0.36
CA HIS A 206 -21.67 -18.04 -0.55
C HIS A 206 -22.00 -19.50 -0.21
N SER A 207 -21.37 -20.08 0.80
CA SER A 207 -21.52 -21.50 1.18
C SER A 207 -21.20 -22.49 0.05
N LEU A 208 -20.27 -22.13 -0.86
CA LEU A 208 -19.82 -22.95 -2.00
C LEU A 208 -18.51 -23.68 -1.73
N GLY A 209 -17.90 -23.51 -0.56
CA GLY A 209 -16.52 -23.94 -0.27
C GLY A 209 -15.47 -23.13 -1.01
N GLU A 210 -15.82 -21.90 -1.39
CA GLU A 210 -15.01 -21.04 -2.25
C GLU A 210 -13.69 -20.59 -1.63
N ASP A 211 -13.58 -20.63 -0.31
CA ASP A 211 -12.35 -20.28 0.41
C ASP A 211 -11.74 -21.47 1.16
N ASP A 212 -12.29 -22.67 0.99
CA ASP A 212 -11.75 -23.87 1.61
C ASP A 212 -10.43 -24.28 0.94
N ALA A 213 -9.33 -24.25 1.73
CA ALA A 213 -8.00 -24.61 1.25
C ALA A 213 -7.92 -26.03 0.69
N SER A 214 -8.76 -26.97 1.18
CA SER A 214 -8.83 -28.36 0.71
C SER A 214 -9.73 -28.53 -0.54
N GLY A 215 -10.52 -27.50 -0.87
CA GLY A 215 -11.48 -27.52 -1.99
C GLY A 215 -10.81 -27.69 -3.35
N LYS A 216 -11.39 -28.50 -4.24
CA LYS A 216 -10.92 -28.65 -5.63
C LYS A 216 -11.12 -27.39 -6.47
N ILE A 217 -12.20 -26.66 -6.22
CA ILE A 217 -12.51 -25.39 -6.87
C ILE A 217 -12.62 -24.33 -5.77
N LYS A 218 -11.65 -23.46 -5.71
CA LYS A 218 -11.55 -22.41 -4.69
C LYS A 218 -11.03 -21.13 -5.30
N VAL A 219 -11.17 -20.03 -4.57
CA VAL A 219 -10.52 -18.76 -4.91
C VAL A 219 -9.02 -18.94 -4.68
N LEU A 220 -8.24 -18.70 -5.70
CA LEU A 220 -6.79 -18.82 -5.68
C LEU A 220 -6.19 -17.74 -6.57
N MET A 221 -5.56 -16.75 -5.95
CA MET A 221 -4.88 -15.64 -6.61
C MET A 221 -3.61 -15.28 -5.85
N GLU A 222 -2.57 -14.98 -6.60
CA GLU A 222 -1.27 -14.51 -6.13
C GLU A 222 -1.02 -13.14 -6.76
N PRO A 223 -1.66 -12.08 -6.21
CA PRO A 223 -1.54 -10.72 -6.74
C PRO A 223 -0.16 -10.15 -6.47
N ASP A 224 0.32 -9.26 -7.36
CA ASP A 224 1.44 -8.36 -7.10
C ASP A 224 0.97 -7.07 -6.37
N CYS A 225 1.87 -6.09 -6.21
CA CYS A 225 1.57 -4.87 -5.46
C CYS A 225 0.41 -4.06 -6.04
N ALA A 226 0.29 -4.00 -7.36
CA ALA A 226 -0.79 -3.27 -8.04
C ALA A 226 -2.10 -4.05 -8.04
N ASP A 227 -2.00 -5.37 -8.12
CA ASP A 227 -3.11 -6.30 -8.20
C ASP A 227 -3.83 -6.46 -6.86
N ASN A 228 -3.08 -6.44 -5.75
CA ASN A 228 -3.59 -6.74 -4.41
C ASN A 228 -4.77 -5.86 -3.98
N PRO A 229 -4.74 -4.52 -4.10
CA PRO A 229 -5.89 -3.68 -3.78
C PRO A 229 -7.11 -4.01 -4.64
N TYR A 230 -6.90 -4.27 -5.94
CA TYR A 230 -7.98 -4.63 -6.85
C TYR A 230 -8.57 -6.00 -6.54
N PHE A 231 -7.74 -6.97 -6.21
CA PHE A 231 -8.21 -8.29 -5.80
C PHE A 231 -9.08 -8.21 -4.54
N LEU A 232 -8.63 -7.52 -3.50
CA LEU A 232 -9.38 -7.36 -2.26
C LEU A 232 -10.71 -6.63 -2.51
N ARG A 233 -10.71 -5.58 -3.32
CA ARG A 233 -11.92 -4.84 -3.69
C ARG A 233 -12.90 -5.70 -4.49
N ALA A 234 -12.41 -6.46 -5.49
CA ALA A 234 -13.21 -7.36 -6.31
C ALA A 234 -13.78 -8.52 -5.49
N TYR A 235 -12.97 -9.10 -4.60
CA TYR A 235 -13.38 -10.18 -3.71
C TYR A 235 -14.53 -9.74 -2.79
N PHE A 236 -14.39 -8.61 -2.12
CA PHE A 236 -15.44 -8.02 -1.29
C PHE A 236 -16.71 -7.73 -2.12
N ALA A 237 -16.54 -7.11 -3.29
CA ALA A 237 -17.64 -6.79 -4.18
C ALA A 237 -18.39 -8.05 -4.66
N TRP A 238 -17.67 -9.11 -5.02
CA TRP A 238 -18.25 -10.39 -5.41
C TRP A 238 -19.05 -11.01 -4.26
N LYS A 239 -18.48 -11.05 -3.06
CA LYS A 239 -19.14 -11.62 -1.88
C LYS A 239 -20.47 -10.90 -1.55
N LEU A 240 -20.55 -9.58 -1.71
CA LEU A 240 -21.74 -8.81 -1.36
C LEU A 240 -22.65 -8.48 -2.56
N GLY A 241 -22.30 -8.91 -3.77
CA GLY A 241 -23.04 -8.54 -4.97
C GLY A 241 -22.97 -7.04 -5.27
N LEU A 242 -21.84 -6.38 -4.98
CA LEU A 242 -21.58 -5.00 -5.34
C LEU A 242 -21.01 -4.92 -6.77
N PRO A 243 -21.18 -3.81 -7.50
CA PRO A 243 -20.51 -3.64 -8.77
C PRO A 243 -19.01 -3.50 -8.59
N PHE A 244 -18.27 -4.05 -9.54
CA PHE A 244 -16.83 -3.87 -9.62
C PHE A 244 -16.44 -3.61 -11.08
N GLY A 245 -15.47 -2.74 -11.26
CA GLY A 245 -14.90 -2.44 -12.57
C GLY A 245 -13.48 -1.93 -12.42
N TYR A 246 -12.72 -2.05 -13.49
CA TYR A 246 -11.36 -1.54 -13.59
C TYR A 246 -11.11 -1.00 -15.00
N HIS A 247 -10.22 -0.02 -15.09
CA HIS A 247 -9.68 0.41 -16.37
C HIS A 247 -8.38 -0.34 -16.66
N GLU A 248 -8.27 -0.88 -17.86
CA GLU A 248 -6.93 -1.18 -18.39
C GLU A 248 -6.12 0.11 -18.33
N ALA A 249 -4.86 0.04 -17.97
CA ALA A 249 -3.99 1.20 -17.91
C ALA A 249 -2.64 0.91 -18.55
N ASP A 250 -1.98 1.94 -19.03
CA ASP A 250 -0.57 1.85 -19.38
C ASP A 250 0.32 2.26 -18.19
N ARG A 251 1.59 1.95 -18.27
CA ARG A 251 2.56 2.28 -17.22
C ARG A 251 3.06 3.72 -17.29
N GLY A 252 2.59 4.52 -18.25
CA GLY A 252 3.19 5.80 -18.58
C GLY A 252 4.51 5.61 -19.35
N GLY A 253 5.35 6.62 -19.34
CA GLY A 253 6.66 6.61 -19.99
C GLY A 253 6.76 7.57 -21.18
N LEU A 254 7.98 7.74 -21.72
CA LEU A 254 8.28 8.70 -22.78
C LEU A 254 7.84 10.15 -22.44
N GLY A 255 8.03 10.55 -21.16
CA GLY A 255 7.71 11.90 -20.70
C GLY A 255 6.23 12.16 -20.43
N ARG A 256 5.43 11.14 -20.17
CA ARG A 256 4.01 11.29 -19.78
C ARG A 256 3.58 10.37 -18.67
N ALA A 257 2.62 10.83 -17.88
CA ALA A 257 1.95 10.05 -16.84
C ALA A 257 1.12 8.87 -17.43
N PRO A 258 0.81 7.84 -16.60
CA PRO A 258 -0.09 6.75 -16.97
C PRO A 258 -1.47 7.25 -17.43
N LYS A 259 -2.08 6.52 -18.37
CA LYS A 259 -3.42 6.79 -18.87
C LYS A 259 -4.32 5.59 -18.73
N THR A 260 -5.59 5.84 -18.42
CA THR A 260 -6.66 4.84 -18.42
C THR A 260 -7.06 4.46 -19.83
N GLY A 261 -7.35 3.17 -20.03
CA GLY A 261 -7.85 2.58 -21.26
C GLY A 261 -9.31 2.14 -21.15
N ARG A 262 -9.61 0.93 -21.61
CA ARG A 262 -10.98 0.36 -21.62
C ARG A 262 -11.44 0.05 -20.19
N TRP A 263 -12.70 0.39 -19.88
CA TRP A 263 -13.36 0.01 -18.64
C TRP A 263 -14.02 -1.36 -18.77
N ILE A 264 -13.72 -2.26 -17.85
CA ILE A 264 -14.22 -3.64 -17.81
C ILE A 264 -14.87 -3.86 -16.45
N THR A 265 -16.09 -4.42 -16.43
CA THR A 265 -16.86 -4.62 -15.20
C THR A 265 -17.20 -6.08 -14.96
N ASN A 266 -17.71 -6.38 -13.76
CA ASN A 266 -18.25 -7.70 -13.41
C ASN A 266 -19.45 -8.16 -14.28
N GLU A 267 -19.98 -7.29 -15.14
CA GLU A 267 -21.06 -7.63 -16.08
C GLU A 267 -20.56 -8.36 -17.34
N VAL A 268 -19.23 -8.49 -17.50
CA VAL A 268 -18.66 -9.26 -18.62
C VAL A 268 -19.19 -10.70 -18.61
N ILE A 269 -19.57 -11.19 -19.79
CA ILE A 269 -20.09 -12.55 -19.97
C ILE A 269 -18.91 -13.51 -20.12
N LEU A 270 -18.87 -14.54 -19.28
CA LEU A 270 -17.85 -15.58 -19.30
C LEU A 270 -18.49 -16.94 -19.58
N SER A 271 -17.81 -17.78 -20.35
CA SER A 271 -18.27 -19.14 -20.74
C SER A 271 -18.29 -20.16 -19.59
N LYS A 272 -17.75 -19.81 -18.42
CA LYS A 272 -17.75 -20.69 -17.24
C LYS A 272 -19.13 -20.72 -16.59
N SER A 273 -19.57 -21.89 -16.09
CA SER A 273 -20.82 -22.04 -15.35
C SER A 273 -20.64 -21.90 -13.83
N ASN A 274 -19.51 -22.37 -13.30
CA ASN A 274 -19.25 -22.34 -11.85
C ASN A 274 -18.88 -20.91 -11.40
N PRO A 275 -19.54 -20.34 -10.37
CA PRO A 275 -19.32 -18.98 -9.89
C PRO A 275 -17.88 -18.71 -9.45
N ILE A 276 -17.22 -19.67 -8.78
CA ILE A 276 -15.83 -19.52 -8.32
C ILE A 276 -14.88 -19.46 -9.53
N GLN A 277 -15.13 -20.31 -10.55
CA GLN A 277 -14.32 -20.28 -11.78
C GLN A 277 -14.52 -18.99 -12.57
N LYS A 278 -15.75 -18.43 -12.58
CA LYS A 278 -16.03 -17.12 -13.18
C LYS A 278 -15.23 -16.03 -12.46
N PHE A 279 -15.32 -15.98 -11.12
CA PHE A 279 -14.56 -15.02 -10.32
C PHE A 279 -13.06 -15.16 -10.57
N ASN A 280 -12.49 -16.36 -10.49
CA ASN A 280 -11.06 -16.57 -10.74
C ASN A 280 -10.63 -16.15 -12.16
N THR A 281 -11.49 -16.36 -13.17
CA THR A 281 -11.20 -15.93 -14.54
C THR A 281 -11.21 -14.41 -14.64
N PHE A 282 -12.19 -13.76 -14.03
CA PHE A 282 -12.31 -12.32 -14.01
C PHE A 282 -11.15 -11.67 -13.22
N ALA A 283 -10.83 -12.19 -12.04
CA ALA A 283 -9.71 -11.71 -11.24
C ALA A 283 -8.38 -11.75 -12.01
N ARG A 284 -8.14 -12.81 -12.81
CA ARG A 284 -6.96 -12.85 -13.70
C ARG A 284 -7.02 -11.79 -14.81
N MET A 285 -8.22 -11.47 -15.33
CA MET A 285 -8.37 -10.37 -16.30
C MET A 285 -8.01 -9.03 -15.65
N VAL A 286 -8.46 -8.80 -14.42
CA VAL A 286 -8.10 -7.61 -13.62
C VAL A 286 -6.58 -7.51 -13.49
N MET A 287 -5.92 -8.55 -12.96
CA MET A 287 -4.47 -8.58 -12.71
C MET A 287 -3.62 -8.43 -13.99
N ASN A 288 -4.15 -8.84 -15.15
CA ASN A 288 -3.48 -8.62 -16.44
C ASN A 288 -3.71 -7.21 -17.02
N GLY A 289 -4.72 -6.50 -16.52
CA GLY A 289 -5.13 -5.20 -17.06
C GLY A 289 -4.71 -4.00 -16.21
N VAL A 290 -4.46 -4.21 -14.90
CA VAL A 290 -4.03 -3.15 -14.00
C VAL A 290 -2.52 -3.16 -13.81
N HIS A 291 -1.96 -2.01 -13.47
CA HIS A 291 -0.55 -1.82 -13.18
C HIS A 291 -0.39 -0.76 -12.09
N SER A 292 0.79 -0.64 -11.52
CA SER A 292 1.09 0.45 -10.57
C SER A 292 0.80 1.85 -11.14
N GLY A 293 0.84 2.01 -12.47
CA GLY A 293 0.40 3.23 -13.18
C GLY A 293 -1.08 3.55 -13.00
N THR A 294 -1.95 2.54 -12.82
CA THR A 294 -3.40 2.76 -12.64
C THR A 294 -3.69 3.66 -11.43
N ALA A 295 -2.94 3.47 -10.34
CA ALA A 295 -3.07 4.29 -9.14
C ALA A 295 -2.42 5.69 -9.28
N ARG A 296 -1.65 5.96 -10.35
CA ARG A 296 -0.92 7.21 -10.59
C ARG A 296 -1.47 8.04 -11.75
N THR A 297 -2.66 7.74 -12.23
CA THR A 297 -3.33 8.58 -13.24
C THR A 297 -3.61 9.97 -12.69
N SER A 298 -3.83 10.96 -13.59
CA SER A 298 -4.14 12.34 -13.20
C SER A 298 -5.26 12.40 -12.18
N LEU A 299 -5.11 13.22 -11.13
CA LEU A 299 -6.13 13.41 -10.09
C LEU A 299 -7.45 13.97 -10.60
N ASN A 300 -7.41 14.70 -11.73
CA ASN A 300 -8.60 15.25 -12.38
C ASN A 300 -9.25 14.28 -13.38
N ASN A 301 -8.73 13.04 -13.51
CA ASN A 301 -9.30 12.07 -14.42
C ASN A 301 -10.52 11.38 -13.77
N GLU A 302 -11.71 11.77 -14.20
CA GLU A 302 -12.97 11.17 -13.71
C GLU A 302 -13.19 9.71 -14.16
N ASN A 303 -12.40 9.25 -15.13
CA ASN A 303 -12.36 7.84 -15.55
C ASN A 303 -11.26 7.04 -14.83
N SER A 304 -10.68 7.58 -13.76
CA SER A 304 -9.76 6.83 -12.91
C SER A 304 -10.53 5.96 -11.93
N ASP A 305 -10.04 4.74 -11.69
CA ASP A 305 -10.60 3.82 -10.69
C ASP A 305 -10.38 4.32 -9.26
N TYR A 306 -9.52 5.30 -9.10
CA TYR A 306 -9.19 5.93 -7.83
C TYR A 306 -9.48 7.42 -7.83
N TYR A 307 -9.67 7.97 -6.65
CA TYR A 307 -9.72 9.42 -6.42
C TYR A 307 -8.89 9.79 -5.19
N PRO A 308 -8.29 11.00 -5.16
CA PRO A 308 -7.47 11.45 -4.04
C PRO A 308 -8.34 11.80 -2.83
N VAL A 309 -7.81 11.52 -1.63
CA VAL A 309 -8.45 11.86 -0.35
C VAL A 309 -7.61 12.88 0.41
N ALA A 310 -8.22 13.56 1.37
CA ALA A 310 -7.49 14.46 2.27
C ALA A 310 -6.56 13.65 3.21
N LEU A 311 -5.51 14.29 3.70
CA LEU A 311 -4.70 13.76 4.78
C LEU A 311 -5.40 14.11 6.10
N SER A 312 -6.26 13.21 6.56
CA SER A 312 -6.93 13.31 7.86
C SER A 312 -7.03 11.94 8.51
N ARG A 313 -7.22 11.90 9.82
CA ARG A 313 -7.32 10.66 10.59
C ARG A 313 -8.46 9.75 10.10
N GLU A 314 -9.56 10.35 9.66
CA GLU A 314 -10.76 9.66 9.18
C GLU A 314 -10.55 9.10 7.76
N ALA A 315 -9.78 9.82 6.93
CA ALA A 315 -9.53 9.44 5.55
C ALA A 315 -8.42 8.37 5.44
N ILE A 316 -7.39 8.44 6.29
CA ILE A 316 -6.26 7.50 6.29
C ILE A 316 -6.65 6.22 7.07
N ARG A 317 -7.44 5.37 6.43
CA ARG A 317 -8.04 4.17 7.03
C ARG A 317 -7.82 2.91 6.18
N PRO A 318 -8.03 1.70 6.72
CA PRO A 318 -7.93 0.44 5.96
C PRO A 318 -8.76 0.44 4.68
N GLY A 319 -8.19 -0.12 3.62
CA GLY A 319 -8.78 -0.11 2.28
C GLY A 319 -8.36 1.08 1.40
N ILE A 320 -7.73 2.11 1.97
CA ILE A 320 -7.10 3.21 1.23
C ILE A 320 -5.81 2.70 0.58
N VAL A 321 -5.59 3.14 -0.65
CA VAL A 321 -4.45 2.76 -1.48
C VAL A 321 -3.42 3.88 -1.48
N TYR A 322 -2.17 3.56 -1.30
CA TYR A 322 -1.05 4.48 -1.49
C TYR A 322 -0.38 4.22 -2.83
N ALA A 323 -0.36 5.23 -3.68
CA ALA A 323 0.35 5.22 -4.95
C ALA A 323 1.76 5.80 -4.75
N ASP A 324 2.77 4.95 -4.82
CA ASP A 324 4.17 5.40 -4.81
C ASP A 324 4.52 6.02 -6.18
N PRO A 325 5.23 7.15 -6.22
CA PRO A 325 5.56 7.82 -7.48
C PRO A 325 6.37 6.95 -8.44
N TYR A 326 7.08 5.97 -7.92
CA TYR A 326 8.04 5.17 -8.68
C TYR A 326 7.59 3.74 -8.97
N GLY A 327 6.30 3.48 -8.89
CA GLY A 327 5.72 2.25 -9.42
C GLY A 327 5.38 1.19 -8.38
N HIS A 328 5.21 1.56 -7.13
CA HIS A 328 4.74 0.68 -6.08
C HIS A 328 3.33 1.06 -5.63
N THR A 329 2.57 0.09 -5.16
CA THR A 329 1.21 0.31 -4.66
C THR A 329 1.03 -0.44 -3.34
N LEU A 330 0.57 0.26 -2.32
CA LEU A 330 0.33 -0.29 -1.00
C LEU A 330 -1.15 -0.12 -0.65
N ILE A 331 -1.71 -1.02 0.15
CA ILE A 331 -3.06 -0.84 0.72
C ILE A 331 -2.96 -0.75 2.23
N LEU A 332 -3.59 0.26 2.82
CA LEU A 332 -3.66 0.42 4.27
C LEU A 332 -4.50 -0.70 4.89
N VAL A 333 -4.03 -1.27 5.99
CA VAL A 333 -4.69 -2.39 6.67
C VAL A 333 -4.98 -2.13 8.15
N GLY A 334 -4.30 -1.17 8.78
CA GLY A 334 -4.53 -0.87 10.18
C GLY A 334 -3.68 0.24 10.73
N GLN A 335 -3.95 0.56 11.99
CA GLN A 335 -3.17 1.49 12.81
C GLN A 335 -2.93 0.87 14.17
N VAL A 336 -1.73 1.07 14.71
CA VAL A 336 -1.46 0.94 16.15
C VAL A 336 -1.57 2.35 16.72
N PRO A 337 -2.44 2.60 17.71
CA PRO A 337 -2.59 3.94 18.25
C PRO A 337 -1.37 4.35 19.05
N GLN A 338 -1.06 5.65 19.05
CA GLN A 338 -0.11 6.23 19.98
C GLN A 338 -0.63 6.06 21.42
N THR A 339 0.26 5.67 22.31
CA THR A 339 0.04 5.62 23.78
C THR A 339 1.21 6.31 24.49
N ASP A 340 1.17 6.38 25.81
CA ASP A 340 2.30 6.94 26.58
C ASP A 340 3.58 6.09 26.43
N ASP A 341 3.43 4.77 26.16
CA ASP A 341 4.53 3.81 26.08
C ASP A 341 4.90 3.41 24.66
N ASN A 342 4.14 3.83 23.64
CA ASN A 342 4.37 3.41 22.25
C ASN A 342 4.04 4.53 21.25
N THR A 343 4.86 4.63 20.21
CA THR A 343 4.56 5.47 19.05
C THR A 343 3.36 4.89 18.29
N GLY A 344 2.58 5.77 17.67
CA GLY A 344 1.57 5.35 16.71
C GLY A 344 2.21 4.79 15.44
N VAL A 345 1.59 3.78 14.83
CA VAL A 345 2.07 3.16 13.59
C VAL A 345 0.92 2.99 12.61
N LEU A 346 1.08 3.48 11.39
CA LEU A 346 0.17 3.19 10.29
C LEU A 346 0.74 2.01 9.49
N LEU A 347 -0.09 0.98 9.29
CA LEU A 347 0.28 -0.27 8.65
C LEU A 347 -0.37 -0.41 7.27
N SER A 348 0.42 -0.90 6.32
CA SER A 348 -0.03 -1.31 5.00
C SER A 348 0.48 -2.71 4.66
N VAL A 349 -0.08 -3.30 3.63
CA VAL A 349 0.46 -4.50 3.00
C VAL A 349 0.92 -4.22 1.58
N ASP A 350 1.94 -4.97 1.22
CA ASP A 350 2.62 -4.98 -0.06
C ASP A 350 2.72 -6.42 -0.56
N ALA A 351 2.06 -6.72 -1.66
CA ALA A 351 2.20 -8.02 -2.30
C ALA A 351 3.35 -7.98 -3.30
N GLN A 352 4.17 -9.03 -3.29
CA GLN A 352 5.38 -9.12 -4.09
C GLN A 352 5.15 -10.02 -5.32
N PRO A 353 5.94 -9.89 -6.40
CA PRO A 353 5.84 -10.75 -7.57
C PRO A 353 6.06 -12.24 -7.28
N ASP A 354 6.71 -12.60 -6.17
CA ASP A 354 6.89 -13.98 -5.72
C ASP A 354 5.67 -14.55 -4.96
N GLY A 355 4.58 -13.75 -4.85
CA GLY A 355 3.33 -14.10 -4.17
C GLY A 355 3.31 -13.79 -2.68
N THR A 356 4.44 -13.41 -2.07
CA THR A 356 4.48 -13.05 -0.65
C THR A 356 3.75 -11.74 -0.38
N VAL A 357 3.16 -11.62 0.82
CA VAL A 357 2.47 -10.41 1.29
C VAL A 357 3.19 -9.91 2.54
N GLY A 358 3.82 -8.75 2.45
CA GLY A 358 4.62 -8.16 3.52
C GLY A 358 3.94 -6.96 4.18
N ILE A 359 4.14 -6.82 5.50
CA ILE A 359 3.72 -5.63 6.24
C ILE A 359 4.72 -4.50 6.02
N LYS A 360 4.20 -3.29 5.82
CA LYS A 360 4.97 -2.05 5.68
C LYS A 360 4.45 -1.01 6.66
N ARG A 361 5.33 -0.51 7.52
CA ARG A 361 5.06 0.65 8.37
C ARG A 361 5.18 1.93 7.57
N PHE A 362 4.35 2.92 7.88
CA PHE A 362 4.50 4.25 7.28
C PHE A 362 5.79 4.91 7.80
N TRP A 363 6.67 5.24 6.89
CA TRP A 363 7.84 6.12 7.07
C TRP A 363 8.51 6.38 5.71
N LYS A 364 9.43 7.34 5.66
CA LYS A 364 10.12 7.77 4.40
C LYS A 364 10.76 6.63 3.61
N GLY A 365 11.22 5.56 4.28
CA GLY A 365 11.84 4.40 3.62
C GLY A 365 10.85 3.47 2.90
N ASN A 366 9.57 3.46 3.27
CA ASN A 366 8.54 2.62 2.67
C ASN A 366 7.55 3.39 1.79
N PHE A 367 7.18 4.60 2.17
CA PHE A 367 6.21 5.44 1.48
C PHE A 367 6.91 6.63 0.86
N LEU A 368 7.41 6.48 -0.36
CA LEU A 368 8.05 7.59 -1.07
C LEU A 368 6.98 8.55 -1.59
N PHE A 369 7.19 9.85 -1.39
CA PHE A 369 6.29 10.90 -1.88
C PHE A 369 7.11 11.97 -2.61
N ASN A 370 6.77 12.22 -3.87
CA ASN A 370 7.38 13.24 -4.70
C ASN A 370 6.38 13.68 -5.79
N THR A 371 6.02 14.94 -5.79
CA THR A 371 5.10 15.55 -6.77
C THR A 371 5.80 16.34 -7.86
N ASN A 372 7.12 16.57 -7.76
CA ASN A 372 7.86 17.45 -8.67
C ASN A 372 7.85 17.00 -10.13
N GLU A 373 7.65 15.70 -10.38
CA GLU A 373 7.60 15.11 -11.72
C GLU A 373 6.24 14.44 -12.01
N ALA A 374 5.18 14.83 -11.31
CA ALA A 374 3.86 14.19 -11.43
C ALA A 374 3.30 14.18 -12.85
N GLU A 375 3.62 15.18 -13.68
CA GLU A 375 3.23 15.23 -15.09
C GLU A 375 3.83 14.08 -15.92
N VAL A 376 4.97 13.54 -15.49
CA VAL A 376 5.73 12.49 -16.17
C VAL A 376 5.53 11.13 -15.53
N ILE A 377 5.63 11.04 -14.21
CA ILE A 377 5.57 9.77 -13.48
C ILE A 377 4.17 9.43 -12.97
N GLY A 378 3.26 10.40 -12.99
CA GLY A 378 1.91 10.32 -12.44
C GLY A 378 1.84 10.79 -10.99
N GLU A 379 0.63 10.94 -10.50
CA GLU A 379 0.30 11.55 -9.22
C GLU A 379 0.44 10.54 -8.07
N PRO A 380 1.32 10.78 -7.08
CA PRO A 380 1.47 9.92 -5.90
C PRO A 380 0.36 10.18 -4.86
N GLY A 381 0.46 9.46 -3.73
CA GLY A 381 -0.30 9.75 -2.51
C GLY A 381 -1.45 8.79 -2.23
N PHE A 382 -2.23 9.11 -1.20
CA PHE A 382 -3.34 8.30 -0.72
C PHE A 382 -4.60 8.52 -1.57
N LYS A 383 -5.26 7.40 -1.91
CA LYS A 383 -6.44 7.38 -2.78
C LYS A 383 -7.44 6.34 -2.33
N ALA A 384 -8.71 6.62 -2.49
CA ALA A 384 -9.79 5.67 -2.34
C ALA A 384 -10.21 5.11 -3.71
N PHE A 385 -10.80 3.91 -3.73
CA PHE A 385 -11.50 3.42 -4.91
C PHE A 385 -12.69 4.32 -5.21
N ARG A 386 -12.84 4.70 -6.48
CA ARG A 386 -13.99 5.47 -6.92
C ARG A 386 -15.25 4.58 -6.86
N PRO A 387 -16.30 5.00 -6.15
CA PRO A 387 -17.50 4.20 -6.02
C PRO A 387 -18.20 4.00 -7.38
N ILE A 388 -18.69 2.78 -7.61
CA ILE A 388 -19.49 2.43 -8.77
C ILE A 388 -20.95 2.34 -8.34
N VAL A 389 -21.81 3.04 -9.04
CA VAL A 389 -23.26 3.07 -8.79
C VAL A 389 -24.03 2.57 -10.00
N VAL A 390 -25.29 2.21 -9.77
CA VAL A 390 -26.23 1.84 -10.82
C VAL A 390 -27.13 3.04 -11.11
N THR A 391 -27.09 3.55 -12.34
CA THR A 391 -27.95 4.63 -12.81
C THR A 391 -28.66 4.17 -14.09
N GLU A 392 -29.98 4.20 -14.09
CA GLU A 392 -30.80 3.73 -15.23
C GLU A 392 -30.41 2.32 -15.72
N GLY A 393 -30.10 1.41 -14.78
CA GLY A 393 -29.70 0.03 -15.07
C GLY A 393 -28.28 -0.13 -15.63
N LYS A 394 -27.46 0.92 -15.64
CA LYS A 394 -26.07 0.89 -16.10
C LYS A 394 -25.10 1.22 -14.97
N LEU A 395 -23.96 0.55 -14.98
CA LEU A 395 -22.87 0.85 -14.06
C LEU A 395 -22.15 2.13 -14.50
N ARG A 396 -21.83 3.00 -13.56
CA ARG A 396 -20.94 4.15 -13.75
C ARG A 396 -20.12 4.46 -12.50
N LEU A 397 -19.00 5.11 -12.70
CA LEU A 397 -18.22 5.71 -11.62
C LEU A 397 -18.92 7.01 -11.13
N LEU A 398 -18.83 7.29 -9.82
CA LEU A 398 -19.21 8.59 -9.29
C LEU A 398 -18.20 9.65 -9.77
N LYS A 399 -18.70 10.83 -10.11
CA LYS A 399 -17.87 11.98 -10.42
C LYS A 399 -17.30 12.61 -9.14
N ALA A 400 -16.25 13.43 -9.26
CA ALA A 400 -15.65 14.12 -8.12
C ALA A 400 -16.67 14.97 -7.35
N GLU A 401 -17.56 15.67 -8.03
CA GLU A 401 -18.63 16.51 -7.47
C GLU A 401 -19.71 15.72 -6.68
N GLU A 402 -19.84 14.42 -6.93
CA GLU A 402 -20.79 13.53 -6.25
C GLU A 402 -20.16 12.87 -5.00
N ILE A 403 -18.83 12.97 -4.84
CA ILE A 403 -18.09 12.34 -3.74
C ILE A 403 -17.83 13.40 -2.67
N THR A 404 -18.83 13.63 -1.83
CA THR A 404 -18.84 14.68 -0.81
C THR A 404 -19.04 14.10 0.60
N ALA A 405 -18.78 14.90 1.63
CA ALA A 405 -19.02 14.51 3.02
C ALA A 405 -20.51 14.22 3.28
N GLU A 406 -21.42 14.96 2.64
CA GLU A 406 -22.87 14.78 2.78
C GLU A 406 -23.32 13.41 2.24
N SER A 407 -22.59 12.85 1.27
CA SER A 407 -22.85 11.49 0.79
C SER A 407 -22.41 10.40 1.79
N GLY A 408 -21.70 10.76 2.85
CA GLY A 408 -21.09 9.87 3.83
C GLY A 408 -19.88 9.09 3.27
N LEU A 409 -19.41 9.44 2.08
CA LEU A 409 -18.18 8.94 1.46
C LEU A 409 -16.99 9.77 1.93
N LEU A 410 -15.78 9.26 1.74
CA LEU A 410 -14.58 10.08 1.89
C LEU A 410 -14.59 11.16 0.81
N PRO A 411 -14.53 12.46 1.16
CA PRO A 411 -14.62 13.52 0.17
C PRO A 411 -13.45 13.50 -0.82
N PHE A 412 -13.71 13.84 -2.06
CA PHE A 412 -12.67 14.12 -3.05
C PHE A 412 -11.84 15.32 -2.57
N SER A 413 -10.50 15.18 -2.58
CA SER A 413 -9.60 16.24 -2.13
C SER A 413 -8.35 16.31 -3.01
N LEU A 414 -7.99 17.52 -3.41
CA LEU A 414 -6.73 17.81 -4.11
C LEU A 414 -5.61 18.27 -3.17
N GLN A 415 -5.78 18.14 -1.85
CA GLN A 415 -4.79 18.60 -0.85
C GLN A 415 -3.37 18.09 -1.14
N GLN A 416 -3.24 16.85 -1.60
CA GLN A 416 -1.93 16.24 -1.88
C GLN A 416 -1.31 16.69 -3.21
N LYS A 417 -2.05 17.39 -4.08
CA LYS A 417 -1.57 17.83 -5.39
C LYS A 417 -0.51 18.91 -5.24
N GLY A 418 0.69 18.65 -5.74
CA GLY A 418 1.81 19.59 -5.66
C GLY A 418 2.34 19.83 -4.24
N MET A 419 1.91 19.02 -3.26
CA MET A 419 2.39 19.13 -1.88
C MET A 419 3.88 18.81 -1.80
N GLU A 420 4.63 19.61 -1.06
CA GLU A 420 6.04 19.37 -0.78
C GLU A 420 6.22 18.11 0.09
N SER A 421 7.25 17.32 -0.21
CA SER A 421 7.49 16.04 0.49
C SER A 421 7.63 16.22 2.01
N ASN A 422 8.27 17.30 2.47
CA ASN A 422 8.42 17.53 3.91
C ASN A 422 7.10 17.82 4.59
N VAL A 423 6.22 18.59 3.94
CA VAL A 423 4.85 18.87 4.43
C VAL A 423 4.04 17.59 4.50
N PHE A 424 4.09 16.75 3.45
CA PHE A 424 3.41 15.45 3.44
C PHE A 424 3.83 14.58 4.63
N TYR A 425 5.12 14.37 4.85
CA TYR A 425 5.58 13.51 5.94
C TYR A 425 5.27 14.09 7.32
N HIS A 426 5.40 15.41 7.49
CA HIS A 426 5.06 16.07 8.76
C HIS A 426 3.57 15.93 9.07
N THR A 427 2.69 16.22 8.09
CA THR A 427 1.23 16.04 8.24
C THR A 427 0.89 14.60 8.61
N MET A 428 1.49 13.62 7.95
CA MET A 428 1.25 12.21 8.25
C MET A 428 1.77 11.81 9.64
N GLU A 429 2.90 12.33 10.06
CA GLU A 429 3.43 12.10 11.41
C GLU A 429 2.47 12.64 12.48
N GLN A 430 1.88 13.82 12.28
CA GLN A 430 0.89 14.39 13.19
C GLN A 430 -0.44 13.60 13.20
N ILE A 431 -0.88 13.06 12.06
CA ILE A 431 -2.06 12.19 11.99
C ILE A 431 -1.84 10.89 12.77
N ILE A 432 -0.66 10.29 12.63
CA ILE A 432 -0.30 9.01 13.27
C ILE A 432 0.01 9.21 14.75
N ASN A 433 0.68 10.31 15.09
CA ASN A 433 1.11 10.67 16.44
C ASN A 433 0.63 12.10 16.78
N PRO A 434 -0.64 12.26 17.19
CA PRO A 434 -1.21 13.58 17.48
C PRO A 434 -0.64 14.24 18.74
N GLU A 435 -0.05 13.47 19.64
CA GLU A 435 0.61 13.99 20.83
C GLU A 435 2.13 13.98 20.63
N PRO A 436 2.87 14.92 21.25
CA PRO A 436 4.33 14.94 21.17
C PRO A 436 4.94 13.59 21.57
N LEU A 437 5.91 13.13 20.80
CA LEU A 437 6.59 11.85 21.00
C LEU A 437 7.75 11.95 22.00
N ASP A 438 8.01 10.88 22.75
CA ASP A 438 9.31 10.69 23.38
C ASP A 438 10.36 10.54 22.27
N PRO A 439 11.40 11.41 22.22
CA PRO A 439 12.36 11.41 21.12
C PRO A 439 13.27 10.16 21.10
N GLU A 440 13.54 9.54 22.27
CA GLU A 440 14.33 8.32 22.32
C GLU A 440 13.53 7.15 21.76
N MET A 441 12.26 7.02 22.14
CA MET A 441 11.34 6.00 21.66
C MET A 441 11.13 6.13 20.14
N ALA A 442 10.87 7.33 19.64
CA ALA A 442 10.71 7.58 18.20
C ALA A 442 11.96 7.22 17.39
N MET A 443 13.15 7.49 17.94
CA MET A 443 14.43 7.10 17.33
C MET A 443 14.61 5.58 17.30
N LEU A 444 14.27 4.89 18.38
CA LEU A 444 14.35 3.41 18.43
C LEU A 444 13.44 2.75 17.40
N ASP A 445 12.26 3.28 17.19
CA ASP A 445 11.33 2.79 16.17
C ASP A 445 11.86 2.98 14.73
N LEU A 446 12.52 4.13 14.45
CA LEU A 446 13.19 4.34 13.17
C LEU A 446 14.34 3.36 12.93
N ILE A 447 15.14 3.09 13.96
CA ILE A 447 16.24 2.12 13.89
C ILE A 447 15.67 0.71 13.65
N LYS A 448 14.58 0.35 14.32
CA LYS A 448 13.87 -0.92 14.11
C LYS A 448 13.36 -1.04 12.67
N ALA A 449 12.73 0.01 12.15
CA ALA A 449 12.25 0.03 10.77
C ALA A 449 13.38 -0.11 9.73
N LEU A 450 14.54 0.51 9.97
CA LEU A 450 15.74 0.32 9.15
C LEU A 450 16.24 -1.13 9.23
N HIS A 451 16.30 -1.72 10.42
CA HIS A 451 16.70 -3.10 10.61
C HIS A 451 15.78 -4.08 9.85
N GLU A 452 14.46 -3.88 9.92
CA GLU A 452 13.48 -4.68 9.16
C GLU A 452 13.75 -4.63 7.64
N GLN A 453 14.08 -3.45 7.09
CA GLN A 453 14.44 -3.32 5.66
C GLN A 453 15.75 -4.05 5.32
N LEU A 454 16.73 -4.00 6.20
CA LEU A 454 18.00 -4.71 6.03
C LEU A 454 17.79 -6.24 6.02
N VAL A 455 16.94 -6.77 6.91
CA VAL A 455 16.58 -8.20 6.93
C VAL A 455 15.90 -8.63 5.63
N VAL A 456 14.96 -7.84 5.12
CA VAL A 456 14.32 -8.11 3.81
C VAL A 456 15.36 -8.09 2.68
N ARG A 457 16.35 -7.19 2.75
CA ARG A 457 17.43 -7.15 1.76
C ARG A 457 18.33 -8.37 1.82
N VAL A 458 18.58 -8.94 3.01
CA VAL A 458 19.33 -10.21 3.13
C VAL A 458 18.66 -11.28 2.27
N THR A 459 17.38 -11.52 2.46
CA THR A 459 16.60 -12.50 1.69
C THR A 459 16.70 -12.24 0.18
N SER A 460 16.63 -10.98 -0.24
CA SER A 460 16.68 -10.63 -1.67
C SER A 460 18.05 -10.90 -2.30
N VAL A 461 19.12 -10.58 -1.57
CA VAL A 461 20.49 -10.86 -2.04
C VAL A 461 20.73 -12.38 -2.10
N GLU A 462 20.28 -13.12 -1.08
CA GLU A 462 20.40 -14.58 -1.04
C GLU A 462 19.63 -15.29 -2.17
N ASN A 463 18.43 -14.80 -2.51
CA ASN A 463 17.67 -15.33 -3.66
C ASN A 463 18.42 -15.13 -4.96
N GLY A 464 19.05 -13.95 -5.16
CA GLY A 464 19.94 -13.70 -6.27
C GLY A 464 21.15 -14.64 -6.29
N GLU A 465 21.79 -14.87 -5.14
CA GLU A 465 22.91 -15.80 -5.03
C GLU A 465 22.51 -17.25 -5.35
N LYS A 466 21.36 -17.70 -4.84
CA LYS A 466 20.81 -19.05 -5.14
C LYS A 466 20.58 -19.21 -6.64
N TYR A 467 19.99 -18.20 -7.29
CA TYR A 467 19.77 -18.24 -8.74
C TYR A 467 21.10 -18.31 -9.52
N MET A 468 22.05 -17.43 -9.20
CA MET A 468 23.34 -17.39 -9.89
C MET A 468 24.17 -18.66 -9.68
N ASN A 469 24.10 -19.28 -8.51
CA ASN A 469 24.76 -20.54 -8.21
C ASN A 469 24.10 -21.72 -8.96
N ALA A 470 22.81 -21.69 -9.19
CA ALA A 470 22.08 -22.67 -10.00
C ALA A 470 22.34 -22.51 -11.53
N HIS A 471 22.84 -21.34 -11.97
CA HIS A 471 23.08 -21.01 -13.37
C HIS A 471 24.52 -20.50 -13.58
N PRO A 472 25.53 -21.34 -13.36
CA PRO A 472 26.94 -20.93 -13.43
C PRO A 472 27.31 -20.43 -14.83
N GLY A 473 28.05 -19.31 -14.87
CA GLY A 473 28.46 -18.67 -16.12
C GLY A 473 27.41 -17.76 -16.76
N THR A 474 26.21 -17.71 -16.24
CA THR A 474 25.17 -16.79 -16.72
C THR A 474 25.46 -15.37 -16.27
N VAL A 475 25.22 -14.42 -17.19
CA VAL A 475 25.20 -12.98 -16.89
C VAL A 475 23.77 -12.48 -17.07
N ILE A 476 23.18 -11.94 -16.01
CA ILE A 476 21.87 -11.30 -16.08
C ILE A 476 22.02 -9.96 -16.82
N PRO A 477 21.29 -9.75 -17.94
CA PRO A 477 21.41 -8.51 -18.71
C PRO A 477 20.91 -7.30 -17.91
N MET A 478 21.75 -6.28 -17.77
CA MET A 478 21.34 -5.01 -17.18
C MET A 478 20.59 -4.16 -18.21
N PRO A 479 19.41 -3.58 -17.88
CA PRO A 479 18.66 -2.72 -18.78
C PRO A 479 19.45 -1.54 -19.34
N GLY A 480 19.14 -1.16 -20.60
CA GLY A 480 19.93 -0.15 -21.33
C GLY A 480 19.81 1.27 -20.79
N ARG A 481 18.59 1.69 -20.40
CA ARG A 481 18.30 3.04 -19.91
C ARG A 481 18.31 3.07 -18.39
N ALA A 482 18.64 4.23 -17.79
CA ALA A 482 18.63 4.41 -16.34
C ALA A 482 17.25 4.07 -15.72
N ALA A 483 16.17 4.57 -16.29
CA ALA A 483 14.81 4.24 -15.84
C ALA A 483 14.53 2.72 -15.90
N GLY A 484 15.01 2.03 -16.94
CA GLY A 484 14.84 0.59 -17.07
C GLY A 484 15.53 -0.20 -15.95
N VAL A 485 16.58 0.33 -15.31
CA VAL A 485 17.24 -0.31 -14.17
C VAL A 485 16.26 -0.45 -12.98
N PHE A 486 15.33 0.50 -12.84
CA PHE A 486 14.35 0.55 -11.75
C PHE A 486 12.96 0.01 -12.12
N GLN A 487 12.69 -0.20 -13.41
CA GLN A 487 11.34 -0.49 -13.94
C GLN A 487 11.34 -1.67 -14.91
N THR A 488 11.96 -2.76 -14.59
CA THR A 488 12.07 -3.91 -15.50
C THR A 488 11.19 -5.08 -15.08
N GLY A 489 10.99 -6.01 -16.04
CA GLY A 489 10.40 -7.32 -15.79
C GLY A 489 11.44 -8.43 -15.93
N GLY A 490 11.07 -9.65 -15.49
CA GLY A 490 11.85 -10.86 -15.62
C GLY A 490 13.07 -10.93 -14.71
N VAL A 491 14.06 -11.70 -15.09
CA VAL A 491 15.22 -12.09 -14.24
C VAL A 491 15.97 -10.90 -13.61
N TRP A 492 16.01 -9.75 -14.29
CA TRP A 492 16.60 -8.55 -13.70
C TRP A 492 15.77 -8.02 -12.53
N GLU A 493 14.45 -7.92 -12.68
CA GLU A 493 13.53 -7.49 -11.63
C GLU A 493 13.55 -8.45 -10.45
N ASP A 494 13.57 -9.76 -10.73
CA ASP A 494 13.52 -10.80 -9.69
C ASP A 494 14.75 -10.76 -8.76
N PHE A 495 15.95 -10.45 -9.27
CA PHE A 495 17.21 -10.64 -8.53
C PHE A 495 18.04 -9.38 -8.33
N SER A 496 17.76 -8.27 -9.02
CA SER A 496 18.40 -6.99 -8.74
C SER A 496 17.68 -6.24 -7.60
N THR A 497 18.37 -5.26 -6.99
CA THR A 497 17.82 -4.54 -5.84
C THR A 497 17.82 -3.01 -5.99
N PRO A 498 17.71 -2.39 -7.18
CA PRO A 498 17.91 -0.94 -7.31
C PRO A 498 16.85 -0.12 -6.54
N ASN A 499 15.57 -0.46 -6.67
CA ASN A 499 14.50 0.21 -5.91
C ASN A 499 14.67 0.02 -4.40
N ARG A 500 15.01 -1.20 -3.98
CA ARG A 500 15.22 -1.54 -2.57
C ARG A 500 16.43 -0.80 -1.99
N ASP A 501 17.53 -0.75 -2.74
CA ASP A 501 18.75 -0.05 -2.31
C ASP A 501 18.57 1.46 -2.26
N LEU A 502 17.82 2.05 -3.19
CA LEU A 502 17.48 3.47 -3.13
C LEU A 502 16.62 3.81 -1.90
N ARG A 503 15.59 3.01 -1.61
CA ARG A 503 14.75 3.16 -0.40
C ARG A 503 15.55 2.96 0.88
N LEU A 504 16.47 2.00 0.89
CA LEU A 504 17.36 1.76 2.02
C LEU A 504 18.30 2.95 2.28
N LEU A 505 18.84 3.59 1.24
CA LEU A 505 19.63 4.80 1.37
C LEU A 505 18.83 5.97 1.96
N ILE A 506 17.58 6.16 1.52
CA ILE A 506 16.65 7.16 2.10
C ILE A 506 16.39 6.86 3.58
N ALA A 507 16.20 5.59 3.92
CA ALA A 507 16.00 5.12 5.28
C ALA A 507 17.23 5.38 6.17
N MET A 508 18.42 5.09 5.67
CA MET A 508 19.69 5.36 6.35
C MET A 508 19.83 6.87 6.63
N ASP A 509 19.55 7.72 5.64
CA ASP A 509 19.62 9.17 5.78
C ASP A 509 18.61 9.66 6.83
N ALA A 510 17.39 9.13 6.88
CA ALA A 510 16.37 9.49 7.88
C ALA A 510 16.79 9.13 9.31
N VAL A 511 17.40 7.96 9.51
CA VAL A 511 17.91 7.54 10.84
C VAL A 511 19.07 8.44 11.30
N LEU A 512 20.01 8.73 10.40
CA LEU A 512 21.17 9.58 10.73
C LEU A 512 20.77 11.04 10.98
N ASP A 513 19.74 11.55 10.31
CA ASP A 513 19.25 12.93 10.47
C ASP A 513 18.35 13.12 11.70
N PHE A 514 17.90 12.03 12.33
CA PHE A 514 16.87 12.10 13.37
C PHE A 514 17.23 13.03 14.56
N PRO A 515 18.43 13.00 15.15
CA PRO A 515 18.78 13.95 16.21
C PRO A 515 18.70 15.43 15.78
N ALA A 516 18.98 15.72 14.50
CA ALA A 516 18.84 17.05 13.95
C ALA A 516 17.38 17.40 13.63
N LYS A 517 16.56 16.42 13.21
CA LYS A 517 15.11 16.58 13.01
C LYS A 517 14.42 17.02 14.30
N VAL A 518 14.72 16.37 15.43
CA VAL A 518 14.15 16.75 16.75
C VAL A 518 14.42 18.22 17.07
N MET A 519 15.60 18.73 16.69
CA MET A 519 15.93 20.15 16.89
C MET A 519 15.21 21.11 15.93
N ARG A 520 14.84 20.64 14.74
CA ARG A 520 14.08 21.45 13.77
C ARG A 520 12.59 21.52 14.07
N SER A 521 12.06 20.51 14.75
CA SER A 521 10.63 20.38 15.09
C SER A 521 10.48 20.01 16.58
N PRO A 522 10.92 20.86 17.52
CA PRO A 522 10.94 20.52 18.94
C PRO A 522 9.54 20.31 19.52
N ASP A 523 8.52 20.96 18.96
CA ASP A 523 7.12 20.86 19.41
C ASP A 523 6.50 19.49 19.13
N ASP A 524 7.07 18.73 18.19
CA ASP A 524 6.64 17.36 17.90
C ASP A 524 7.14 16.35 18.95
N TYR A 525 7.97 16.78 19.91
CA TYR A 525 8.64 15.90 20.87
C TYR A 525 8.54 16.38 22.31
N LYS A 526 8.47 15.43 23.24
CA LYS A 526 8.51 15.67 24.70
C LYS A 526 9.95 16.03 25.13
N ILE A 527 10.37 17.27 24.90
CA ILE A 527 11.69 17.73 25.29
C ILE A 527 11.66 18.18 26.76
N PRO A 528 12.57 17.65 27.64
CA PRO A 528 12.62 18.06 29.03
C PRO A 528 12.95 19.55 29.19
N MET A 529 12.11 20.31 29.89
CA MET A 529 12.27 21.77 30.08
C MET A 529 13.60 22.20 30.71
N LEU A 530 14.30 21.30 31.42
CA LEU A 530 15.56 21.59 32.11
C LEU A 530 16.80 21.25 31.28
N GLN A 531 16.63 20.71 30.04
CA GLN A 531 17.74 20.41 29.16
C GLN A 531 17.81 21.41 28.00
N SER A 532 19.02 21.85 27.65
CA SER A 532 19.18 22.64 26.44
C SER A 532 18.94 21.74 25.19
N PRO A 533 18.44 22.31 24.08
CA PRO A 533 18.29 21.59 22.83
C PRO A 533 19.56 20.88 22.37
N GLU A 534 20.73 21.52 22.55
CA GLU A 534 22.02 20.93 22.18
C GLU A 534 22.33 19.68 22.99
N LYS A 535 21.99 19.69 24.31
CA LYS A 535 22.20 18.52 25.17
C LYS A 535 21.26 17.36 24.81
N VAL A 536 20.02 17.66 24.46
CA VAL A 536 19.07 16.63 23.94
C VAL A 536 19.61 16.00 22.65
N LYS A 537 20.10 16.84 21.71
CA LYS A 537 20.71 16.35 20.46
C LYS A 537 21.94 15.47 20.74
N GLU A 538 22.80 15.88 21.65
CA GLU A 538 23.99 15.11 22.04
C GLU A 538 23.62 13.75 22.61
N ASN A 539 22.68 13.71 23.56
CA ASN A 539 22.20 12.48 24.17
C ASN A 539 21.57 11.53 23.12
N LEU A 540 20.75 12.06 22.22
CA LEU A 540 20.16 11.27 21.11
C LEU A 540 21.24 10.73 20.16
N GLN A 541 22.30 11.51 19.89
CA GLN A 541 23.42 11.06 19.05
C GLN A 541 24.21 9.94 19.72
N GLU A 542 24.45 10.02 21.02
CA GLU A 542 25.11 8.97 21.79
C GLU A 542 24.29 7.68 21.81
N LEU A 543 22.98 7.81 22.09
CA LEU A 543 22.05 6.68 22.09
C LEU A 543 21.95 6.04 20.70
N LEU A 544 21.83 6.85 19.64
CA LEU A 544 21.84 6.40 18.25
C LEU A 544 23.07 5.55 17.95
N ASN A 545 24.27 6.10 18.23
CA ASN A 545 25.53 5.41 17.98
C ASN A 545 25.61 4.07 18.74
N LYS A 546 25.16 4.04 20.00
CA LYS A 546 25.09 2.82 20.80
C LYS A 546 24.16 1.79 20.16
N LYS A 547 22.92 2.18 19.83
CA LYS A 547 21.90 1.26 19.28
C LYS A 547 22.28 0.72 17.90
N LEU A 548 22.92 1.51 17.07
CA LEU A 548 23.41 1.06 15.77
C LEU A 548 24.53 0.00 15.88
N THR A 549 25.22 -0.10 17.01
CA THR A 549 26.21 -1.16 17.25
C THR A 549 25.62 -2.41 17.91
N GLU A 550 24.47 -2.29 18.57
CA GLU A 550 23.78 -3.43 19.23
C GLU A 550 23.00 -4.29 18.24
N LEU A 551 22.50 -3.72 17.14
CA LEU A 551 21.71 -4.41 16.14
C LEU A 551 22.58 -4.82 14.94
N SER A 552 22.37 -6.03 14.44
CA SER A 552 23.12 -6.60 13.32
C SER A 552 22.23 -7.42 12.39
N ILE A 553 22.74 -7.66 11.18
CA ILE A 553 22.23 -8.66 10.25
C ILE A 553 23.31 -9.70 9.98
N THR A 554 22.88 -10.86 9.51
CA THR A 554 23.78 -11.93 9.04
C THR A 554 23.48 -12.21 7.57
N TYR A 555 24.50 -12.29 6.73
CA TYR A 555 24.37 -12.73 5.35
C TYR A 555 25.37 -13.83 5.02
N THR A 556 25.08 -14.63 3.99
CA THR A 556 25.94 -15.72 3.55
C THR A 556 26.94 -15.20 2.50
N ARG A 557 28.25 -15.38 2.73
CA ARG A 557 29.33 -15.04 1.81
C ARG A 557 29.39 -16.05 0.65
N SER A 558 30.05 -15.66 -0.46
CA SER A 558 30.19 -16.50 -1.65
C SER A 558 30.87 -17.86 -1.42
N ASN A 559 31.59 -18.02 -0.32
CA ASN A 559 32.19 -19.30 0.10
C ASN A 559 31.29 -20.14 1.03
N GLY A 560 30.08 -19.66 1.35
CA GLY A 560 29.11 -20.33 2.23
C GLY A 560 29.29 -20.03 3.72
N THR A 561 30.25 -19.19 4.13
CA THR A 561 30.39 -18.77 5.52
C THR A 561 29.47 -17.60 5.84
N GLU A 562 29.06 -17.48 7.10
CA GLU A 562 28.27 -16.34 7.56
C GLU A 562 29.14 -15.11 7.81
N GLN A 563 28.57 -13.95 7.53
CA GLN A 563 29.14 -12.64 7.86
C GLN A 563 28.10 -11.85 8.65
N ILE A 564 28.48 -11.39 9.84
CA ILE A 564 27.69 -10.51 10.68
C ILE A 564 28.12 -9.07 10.42
N LEU A 565 27.15 -8.18 10.22
CA LEU A 565 27.37 -6.74 10.10
C LEU A 565 26.44 -6.01 11.06
N THR A 566 27.00 -5.15 11.90
CA THR A 566 26.21 -4.22 12.69
C THR A 566 25.59 -3.15 11.78
N ILE A 567 24.47 -2.55 12.20
CA ILE A 567 23.87 -1.45 11.44
C ILE A 567 24.89 -0.29 11.30
N SER A 568 25.69 -0.03 12.33
CA SER A 568 26.77 0.98 12.28
C SER A 568 27.77 0.72 11.14
N GLU A 569 28.20 -0.54 10.96
CA GLU A 569 29.09 -0.93 9.85
C GLU A 569 28.41 -0.74 8.49
N ILE A 570 27.14 -1.12 8.38
CA ILE A 570 26.36 -0.94 7.14
C ILE A 570 26.25 0.55 6.80
N LEU A 571 25.94 1.40 7.78
CA LEU A 571 25.87 2.86 7.55
C LEU A 571 27.21 3.47 7.10
N LYS A 572 28.34 2.96 7.59
CA LYS A 572 29.67 3.35 7.10
C LYS A 572 29.91 2.96 5.65
N ARG A 573 29.19 1.94 5.14
CA ARG A 573 29.25 1.47 3.75
C ARG A 573 28.19 2.13 2.85
N ARG A 574 27.46 3.15 3.33
CA ARG A 574 26.34 3.78 2.61
C ARG A 574 26.66 4.12 1.16
N ASP A 575 27.82 4.70 0.88
CA ASP A 575 28.22 5.09 -0.46
C ASP A 575 28.44 3.88 -1.41
N ALA A 576 28.76 2.70 -0.86
CA ALA A 576 28.87 1.48 -1.65
C ALA A 576 27.50 0.94 -2.08
N PHE A 577 26.44 1.17 -1.30
CA PHE A 577 25.09 0.78 -1.64
C PHE A 577 24.53 1.51 -2.87
N GLU A 578 25.11 2.64 -3.25
CA GLU A 578 24.78 3.34 -4.51
C GLU A 578 25.07 2.49 -5.77
N MET A 579 25.88 1.42 -5.61
CA MET A 579 26.29 0.51 -6.70
C MET A 579 26.15 -0.98 -6.32
N ALA A 580 25.41 -1.32 -5.28
CA ALA A 580 25.33 -2.67 -4.72
C ALA A 580 24.17 -3.53 -5.29
N TYR A 581 23.39 -2.99 -6.21
CA TYR A 581 22.12 -3.55 -6.67
C TYR A 581 22.22 -4.63 -7.76
N ASN A 582 23.39 -4.84 -8.38
CA ASN A 582 23.53 -5.73 -9.52
C ASN A 582 23.71 -7.19 -9.08
N PRO A 583 22.87 -8.14 -9.54
CA PRO A 583 22.94 -9.55 -9.14
C PRO A 583 24.15 -10.29 -9.72
N ASN A 584 24.86 -9.70 -10.69
CA ASN A 584 26.08 -10.30 -11.24
C ASN A 584 27.30 -10.10 -10.31
N ASP A 585 27.23 -9.20 -9.33
CA ASP A 585 28.21 -9.13 -8.27
C ASP A 585 27.93 -10.20 -7.20
N GLY A 586 28.97 -10.69 -6.54
CA GLY A 586 28.79 -11.60 -5.39
C GLY A 586 28.31 -10.88 -4.14
N ALA A 587 27.80 -11.65 -3.18
CA ALA A 587 27.16 -11.15 -1.96
C ALA A 587 28.00 -10.09 -1.24
N GLU A 588 29.31 -10.29 -1.12
CA GLU A 588 30.20 -9.37 -0.40
C GLU A 588 30.20 -7.97 -1.01
N ILE A 589 30.21 -7.87 -2.36
CA ILE A 589 30.14 -6.57 -3.04
C ILE A 589 28.75 -5.95 -2.85
N ARG A 590 27.71 -6.77 -2.95
CA ARG A 590 26.34 -6.33 -2.73
C ARG A 590 26.10 -5.86 -1.29
N TRP A 591 26.95 -6.26 -0.33
CA TRP A 591 26.97 -5.74 1.05
C TRP A 591 28.05 -4.66 1.27
N GLY A 592 28.63 -4.15 0.19
CA GLY A 592 29.57 -3.04 0.25
C GLY A 592 30.91 -3.36 0.93
N ALA A 593 31.33 -4.63 0.93
CA ALA A 593 32.59 -5.03 1.54
C ALA A 593 33.78 -4.23 0.99
N PRO A 594 34.66 -3.69 1.82
CA PRO A 594 35.83 -2.92 1.39
C PRO A 594 36.72 -3.73 0.45
N GLU A 595 37.37 -3.07 -0.50
CA GLU A 595 38.06 -3.73 -1.62
C GLU A 595 39.15 -4.71 -1.20
N ASN A 596 39.90 -4.40 -0.15
CA ASN A 596 41.01 -5.23 0.34
C ASN A 596 40.67 -5.94 1.66
N SER A 597 39.38 -6.10 1.99
CA SER A 597 38.98 -6.77 3.22
C SER A 597 39.01 -8.29 3.08
N GLU A 598 39.22 -9.00 4.20
CA GLU A 598 39.06 -10.45 4.27
C GLU A 598 37.66 -10.88 3.82
N GLU A 599 36.64 -10.13 4.24
CA GLU A 599 35.25 -10.33 3.83
C GLU A 599 35.14 -10.43 2.29
N ARG A 600 35.77 -9.50 1.54
CA ARG A 600 35.72 -9.44 0.08
C ARG A 600 36.59 -10.49 -0.62
N SER A 601 37.58 -11.06 0.08
CA SER A 601 38.50 -12.05 -0.48
C SER A 601 37.83 -13.31 -1.01
N THR A 602 36.64 -13.66 -0.48
CA THR A 602 35.86 -14.82 -0.89
C THR A 602 34.97 -14.59 -2.11
N CYS A 603 34.80 -13.32 -2.53
CA CYS A 603 33.95 -12.94 -3.65
C CYS A 603 34.54 -13.38 -4.99
N LYS A 604 33.89 -14.35 -5.66
CA LYS A 604 34.33 -14.91 -6.92
C LYS A 604 33.68 -14.27 -8.15
N ARG A 605 32.51 -13.64 -7.97
CA ARG A 605 31.76 -13.03 -9.07
C ARG A 605 31.91 -11.53 -9.08
N ARG A 606 32.02 -10.99 -10.29
CA ARG A 606 32.09 -9.56 -10.58
C ARG A 606 31.14 -9.24 -11.72
N VAL A 607 30.48 -8.12 -11.58
CA VAL A 607 29.72 -7.53 -12.69
C VAL A 607 30.60 -7.32 -13.92
N PRO A 608 30.13 -7.61 -15.15
CA PRO A 608 30.89 -7.31 -16.37
C PRO A 608 31.25 -5.82 -16.46
N ALA A 609 32.44 -5.53 -17.03
CA ALA A 609 32.95 -4.15 -17.14
C ALA A 609 31.96 -3.19 -17.83
N SER A 610 31.24 -3.65 -18.86
CA SER A 610 30.24 -2.86 -19.56
C SER A 610 29.03 -2.48 -18.68
N GLN A 611 28.63 -3.38 -17.78
CA GLN A 611 27.58 -3.09 -16.82
C GLN A 611 28.09 -2.19 -15.68
N LEU A 612 29.34 -2.37 -15.25
CA LEU A 612 29.97 -1.51 -14.24
C LEU A 612 30.01 -0.05 -14.68
N GLU A 613 30.39 0.22 -15.94
CA GLU A 613 30.37 1.59 -16.49
C GLU A 613 28.96 2.17 -16.53
N LYS A 614 27.96 1.35 -16.85
CA LYS A 614 26.57 1.76 -16.80
C LYS A 614 26.12 2.05 -15.35
N MET A 615 26.50 1.22 -14.39
CA MET A 615 26.21 1.47 -12.96
C MET A 615 26.80 2.80 -12.49
N LYS A 616 28.01 3.15 -12.92
CA LYS A 616 28.61 4.47 -12.63
C LYS A 616 27.76 5.62 -13.17
N SER A 617 27.19 5.49 -14.36
CA SER A 617 26.31 6.52 -14.94
C SER A 617 24.95 6.62 -14.23
N VAL A 618 24.45 5.51 -13.68
CA VAL A 618 23.19 5.45 -12.92
C VAL A 618 23.36 5.93 -11.48
N ARG A 619 24.57 5.86 -10.94
CA ARG A 619 24.89 6.20 -9.54
C ARG A 619 24.38 7.59 -9.09
N VAL A 620 24.36 8.56 -9.99
CA VAL A 620 23.89 9.93 -9.71
C VAL A 620 22.45 9.94 -9.18
N TRP A 621 21.61 9.00 -9.56
CA TRP A 621 20.24 8.90 -9.10
C TRP A 621 20.16 8.43 -7.64
N PHE A 622 21.00 7.45 -7.29
CA PHE A 622 21.16 7.02 -5.90
C PHE A 622 21.69 8.15 -5.01
N GLN A 623 22.67 8.91 -5.49
CA GLN A 623 23.22 10.06 -4.77
C GLN A 623 22.17 11.16 -4.53
N LYS A 624 21.29 11.39 -5.49
CA LYS A 624 20.17 12.34 -5.38
C LYS A 624 19.00 11.80 -4.56
N ARG A 625 18.96 10.51 -4.23
CA ARG A 625 17.80 9.83 -3.63
C ARG A 625 16.54 9.94 -4.49
N LEU A 626 16.70 9.92 -5.80
CA LEU A 626 15.64 10.05 -6.80
C LEU A 626 15.69 8.90 -7.79
N HIS A 627 14.54 8.60 -8.40
CA HIS A 627 14.50 7.72 -9.56
C HIS A 627 14.81 8.51 -10.83
N PRO A 628 15.45 7.89 -11.82
CA PRO A 628 15.63 8.54 -13.12
C PRO A 628 14.28 8.74 -13.83
N PRO A 629 14.09 9.82 -14.58
CA PRO A 629 12.90 10.03 -15.38
C PRO A 629 12.72 8.92 -16.42
N THR A 630 11.49 8.55 -16.71
CA THR A 630 11.11 7.47 -17.64
C THR A 630 11.24 7.87 -19.10
#